data_c11e37f5022c0a56f40159678e3ce2de
#
_entry.id   c11e37f5022c0a56f40159678e3ce2de
#
_cell.length_a   1.000
_cell.length_b   1.000
_cell.length_c   1.000
_cell.angle_alpha   90.00
_cell.angle_beta   90.00
_cell.angle_gamma   90.00
#
_symmetry.space_group_name_H-M   'P 1'
#
loop_
_entity.id
_entity.type
_entity.pdbx_description
1 polymer ?
#
loop_
_entity_poly.entity_id
_entity_poly.type
_entity_poly.pdbx_seq_one_letter_code
_entity_poly.pdbx_strand_id
1 'polypeptide(L)'
;VKYVHYIKNFLKNNDCKTLLDYGCGKGHLYMEEHYESVTDVIKEPLPYFWNLDSYHLYDPGYEDFKVLPTEKYDAVICTDVMEHVPEEDLGWVIREIFSYAKKMVFVNVACFEALKKFRDGTNVHVSVFHHQDWLQFLAHESCNHKDLTIYPFFDGFFEDDVDHVLTQGYQIDSYPRIIQFQ
;
A
#
# COMPACT_ATOMS: atom_id res chain seq x y z
N VAL A 1 -4.01 -11.04 -1.04
CA VAL A 1 -2.65 -10.54 -1.11
C VAL A 1 -2.14 -10.61 -2.55
N LYS A 2 -2.78 -9.78 -3.33
CA LYS A 2 -2.62 -9.66 -4.79
C LYS A 2 -1.19 -9.21 -5.19
N TYR A 3 -0.50 -8.49 -4.30
CA TYR A 3 0.74 -7.79 -4.64
C TYR A 3 2.02 -8.41 -4.05
N VAL A 4 1.94 -9.56 -3.40
CA VAL A 4 3.05 -10.15 -2.63
C VAL A 4 4.34 -10.30 -3.46
N HIS A 5 4.24 -10.73 -4.71
CA HIS A 5 5.38 -10.90 -5.61
C HIS A 5 5.93 -9.57 -6.13
N TYR A 6 5.05 -8.59 -6.39
CA TYR A 6 5.48 -7.24 -6.76
C TYR A 6 6.24 -6.60 -5.61
N ILE A 7 5.69 -6.66 -4.39
CA ILE A 7 6.35 -6.15 -3.18
C ILE A 7 7.71 -6.82 -3.00
N LYS A 8 7.81 -8.16 -3.14
CA LYS A 8 9.10 -8.90 -3.08
C LYS A 8 10.14 -8.33 -4.04
N ASN A 9 9.73 -8.10 -5.28
CA ASN A 9 10.63 -7.56 -6.30
C ASN A 9 11.05 -6.13 -5.99
N PHE A 10 10.13 -5.28 -5.53
CA PHE A 10 10.44 -3.90 -5.16
C PHE A 10 11.36 -3.83 -3.93
N LEU A 11 11.11 -4.63 -2.90
CA LEU A 11 12.00 -4.76 -1.74
C LEU A 11 13.42 -5.15 -2.18
N LYS A 12 13.54 -6.16 -3.04
CA LYS A 12 14.83 -6.60 -3.59
C LYS A 12 15.52 -5.51 -4.41
N ASN A 13 14.80 -4.83 -5.29
CA ASN A 13 15.35 -3.81 -6.19
C ASN A 13 15.84 -2.56 -5.43
N ASN A 14 15.24 -2.26 -4.28
CA ASN A 14 15.62 -1.13 -3.42
C ASN A 14 16.50 -1.57 -2.24
N ASP A 15 16.98 -2.82 -2.21
CA ASP A 15 17.79 -3.36 -1.11
C ASP A 15 17.15 -3.06 0.26
N CYS A 16 15.87 -3.37 0.40
CA CYS A 16 15.10 -3.17 1.63
C CYS A 16 15.15 -4.41 2.50
N LYS A 17 15.46 -4.22 3.79
CA LYS A 17 15.55 -5.29 4.79
C LYS A 17 14.61 -5.07 5.96
N THR A 18 14.14 -3.85 6.15
CA THR A 18 13.19 -3.51 7.21
C THR A 18 11.91 -2.97 6.62
N LEU A 19 10.75 -3.37 7.18
CA LEU A 19 9.43 -3.07 6.65
C LEU A 19 8.49 -2.55 7.74
N LEU A 20 7.73 -1.51 7.42
CA LEU A 20 6.49 -1.15 8.11
C LEU A 20 5.30 -1.53 7.22
N ASP A 21 4.38 -2.31 7.74
CA ASP A 21 3.05 -2.50 7.15
C ASP A 21 2.05 -1.58 7.86
N TYR A 22 1.68 -0.50 7.17
CA TYR A 22 0.78 0.53 7.68
C TYR A 22 -0.66 0.20 7.28
N GLY A 23 -1.48 -0.19 8.25
CA GLY A 23 -2.82 -0.72 8.03
C GLY A 23 -2.83 -2.23 7.82
N CYS A 24 -1.99 -2.97 8.57
CA CYS A 24 -1.79 -4.40 8.42
C CYS A 24 -3.01 -5.27 8.80
N GLY A 25 -4.07 -4.66 9.33
CA GLY A 25 -5.22 -5.38 9.85
C GLY A 25 -4.82 -6.35 10.97
N LYS A 26 -5.19 -7.62 10.84
CA LYS A 26 -4.87 -8.67 11.81
C LYS A 26 -3.49 -9.32 11.62
N GLY A 27 -2.73 -8.92 10.62
CA GLY A 27 -1.37 -9.42 10.38
C GLY A 27 -1.26 -10.93 10.09
N HIS A 28 -2.34 -11.61 9.71
CA HIS A 28 -2.36 -13.08 9.56
C HIS A 28 -1.24 -13.61 8.65
N LEU A 29 -0.98 -12.92 7.55
CA LEU A 29 0.02 -13.35 6.56
C LEU A 29 1.47 -13.28 7.06
N TYR A 30 1.70 -12.56 8.16
CA TYR A 30 3.01 -12.49 8.81
C TYR A 30 3.26 -13.66 9.75
N MET A 31 2.20 -14.39 10.14
CA MET A 31 2.24 -15.44 11.14
C MET A 31 1.89 -16.83 10.58
N GLU A 32 1.19 -16.89 9.44
CA GLU A 32 0.73 -18.14 8.86
C GLU A 32 1.79 -18.79 7.97
N GLU A 33 1.97 -20.09 8.11
CA GLU A 33 2.91 -20.89 7.32
C GLU A 33 2.38 -21.28 5.93
N HIS A 34 1.15 -20.97 5.63
CA HIS A 34 0.53 -21.34 4.36
C HIS A 34 -0.48 -20.32 3.91
N TYR A 35 -0.24 -19.75 2.74
CA TYR A 35 -1.16 -18.84 2.07
C TYR A 35 -1.38 -19.26 0.62
N GLU A 36 -2.64 -19.45 0.25
CA GLU A 36 -3.05 -19.69 -1.13
C GLU A 36 -3.67 -18.42 -1.72
N SER A 37 -3.09 -17.91 -2.79
CA SER A 37 -3.73 -16.94 -3.65
C SER A 37 -4.27 -17.63 -4.91
N VAL A 38 -5.10 -16.93 -5.68
CA VAL A 38 -5.63 -17.45 -6.96
C VAL A 38 -4.51 -17.81 -7.96
N THR A 39 -3.32 -17.22 -7.79
CA THR A 39 -2.18 -17.36 -8.70
C THR A 39 -0.99 -18.07 -8.09
N ASP A 40 -0.92 -18.21 -6.75
CA ASP A 40 0.28 -18.69 -6.07
C ASP A 40 0.02 -19.29 -4.70
N VAL A 41 0.91 -20.21 -4.33
CA VAL A 41 0.97 -20.81 -2.98
C VAL A 41 2.24 -20.35 -2.30
N ILE A 42 2.08 -19.49 -1.28
CA ILE A 42 3.21 -19.08 -0.42
C ILE A 42 3.22 -19.99 0.80
N LYS A 43 4.30 -20.73 0.99
CA LYS A 43 4.43 -21.78 2.01
C LYS A 43 5.15 -21.34 3.28
N GLU A 44 5.41 -20.04 3.40
CA GLU A 44 6.15 -19.47 4.52
C GLU A 44 5.58 -18.10 4.87
N PRO A 45 5.69 -17.62 6.12
CA PRO A 45 5.27 -16.28 6.50
C PRO A 45 5.92 -15.20 5.63
N LEU A 46 5.21 -14.11 5.36
CA LEU A 46 5.67 -13.03 4.48
C LEU A 46 7.07 -12.48 4.83
N PRO A 47 7.48 -12.31 6.10
CA PRO A 47 8.82 -11.82 6.42
C PRO A 47 9.93 -12.70 5.86
N TYR A 48 9.77 -14.02 5.90
CA TYR A 48 10.71 -14.97 5.31
C TYR A 48 10.66 -14.96 3.80
N PHE A 49 9.44 -14.98 3.24
CA PHE A 49 9.24 -14.90 1.80
C PHE A 49 9.85 -13.64 1.18
N TRP A 50 9.77 -12.50 1.88
CA TRP A 50 10.33 -11.22 1.47
C TRP A 50 11.80 -11.03 1.87
N ASN A 51 12.38 -11.96 2.64
CA ASN A 51 13.75 -11.90 3.13
C ASN A 51 14.04 -10.62 3.95
N LEU A 52 13.15 -10.34 4.91
CA LEU A 52 13.25 -9.21 5.82
C LEU A 52 14.06 -9.58 7.08
N ASP A 53 14.87 -8.64 7.56
CA ASP A 53 15.56 -8.75 8.85
C ASP A 53 14.65 -8.36 10.01
N SER A 54 13.76 -7.38 9.79
CA SER A 54 12.75 -6.98 10.77
C SER A 54 11.54 -6.32 10.10
N TYR A 55 10.43 -6.32 10.84
CA TYR A 55 9.19 -5.66 10.40
C TYR A 55 8.41 -5.11 11.59
N HIS A 56 7.56 -4.14 11.33
CA HIS A 56 6.58 -3.59 12.26
C HIS A 56 5.20 -3.64 11.62
N LEU A 57 4.22 -4.09 12.40
CA LEU A 57 2.81 -4.10 12.00
C LEU A 57 2.10 -2.97 12.72
N TYR A 58 1.45 -2.11 11.97
CA TYR A 58 0.64 -1.03 12.53
C TYR A 58 -0.78 -1.05 11.96
N ASP A 59 -1.76 -1.05 12.85
CA ASP A 59 -3.16 -0.86 12.52
C ASP A 59 -3.88 -0.20 13.70
N PRO A 60 -4.41 1.02 13.56
CA PRO A 60 -5.08 1.72 14.67
C PRO A 60 -6.38 1.04 15.12
N GLY A 61 -6.98 0.22 14.26
CA GLY A 61 -8.21 -0.53 14.53
C GLY A 61 -7.98 -1.90 15.19
N TYR A 62 -6.72 -2.34 15.35
CA TYR A 62 -6.40 -3.64 15.93
C TYR A 62 -5.50 -3.52 17.16
N GLU A 63 -6.00 -4.00 18.31
CA GLU A 63 -5.39 -3.76 19.63
C GLU A 63 -3.92 -4.17 19.71
N ASP A 64 -3.55 -5.30 19.07
CA ASP A 64 -2.18 -5.82 19.14
C ASP A 64 -1.19 -5.01 18.28
N PHE A 65 -1.68 -4.20 17.32
CA PHE A 65 -0.85 -3.47 16.36
C PHE A 65 -1.09 -1.96 16.36
N LYS A 66 -1.79 -1.43 17.36
CA LYS A 66 -2.17 0.00 17.42
C LYS A 66 -1.03 0.97 17.75
N VAL A 67 0.16 0.46 18.04
CA VAL A 67 1.29 1.30 18.44
C VAL A 67 2.08 1.72 17.21
N LEU A 68 2.13 3.02 16.96
CA LEU A 68 2.97 3.59 15.90
C LEU A 68 4.45 3.29 16.15
N PRO A 69 5.23 3.04 15.10
CA PRO A 69 6.67 2.86 15.24
C PRO A 69 7.35 4.18 15.65
N THR A 70 8.47 4.06 16.34
CA THR A 70 9.31 5.20 16.74
C THR A 70 10.49 5.44 15.80
N GLU A 71 10.67 4.56 14.81
CA GLU A 71 11.79 4.59 13.86
C GLU A 71 11.30 4.50 12.41
N LYS A 72 12.22 4.75 11.48
CA LYS A 72 11.96 4.60 10.05
C LYS A 72 12.40 3.22 9.56
N TYR A 73 11.73 2.75 8.52
CA TYR A 73 11.99 1.47 7.85
C TYR A 73 12.50 1.68 6.42
N ASP A 74 13.24 0.71 5.89
CA ASP A 74 13.67 0.77 4.48
C ASP A 74 12.47 0.89 3.54
N ALA A 75 11.43 0.13 3.83
CA ALA A 75 10.19 0.16 3.07
C ALA A 75 8.97 0.40 3.98
N VAL A 76 7.99 1.12 3.45
CA VAL A 76 6.64 1.20 4.02
C VAL A 76 5.66 0.66 2.97
N ILE A 77 4.78 -0.23 3.37
CA ILE A 77 3.66 -0.67 2.54
C ILE A 77 2.34 -0.23 3.19
N CYS A 78 1.36 0.12 2.34
CA CYS A 78 0.01 0.50 2.75
C CYS A 78 -0.95 -0.04 1.70
N THR A 79 -1.72 -1.07 2.04
CA THR A 79 -2.58 -1.80 1.09
C THR A 79 -4.01 -1.85 1.56
N ASP A 80 -4.95 -1.44 0.71
CA ASP A 80 -6.40 -1.41 1.00
C ASP A 80 -6.72 -0.63 2.29
N VAL A 81 -6.16 0.58 2.45
CA VAL A 81 -6.29 1.44 3.65
C VAL A 81 -6.79 2.84 3.31
N MET A 82 -6.18 3.51 2.34
CA MET A 82 -6.40 4.95 2.13
C MET A 82 -7.83 5.25 1.66
N GLU A 83 -8.50 4.36 0.96
CA GLU A 83 -9.91 4.46 0.58
C GLU A 83 -10.87 4.46 1.78
N HIS A 84 -10.40 3.98 2.94
CA HIS A 84 -11.15 4.00 4.20
C HIS A 84 -10.89 5.25 5.04
N VAL A 85 -9.94 6.08 4.65
CA VAL A 85 -9.60 7.33 5.35
C VAL A 85 -10.48 8.45 4.83
N PRO A 86 -11.15 9.27 5.69
CA PRO A 86 -11.88 10.45 5.25
C PRO A 86 -11.01 11.41 4.44
N GLU A 87 -11.60 12.07 3.44
CA GLU A 87 -10.88 12.96 2.52
C GLU A 87 -10.08 14.05 3.25
N GLU A 88 -10.67 14.64 4.29
CA GLU A 88 -10.03 15.65 5.13
C GLU A 88 -8.77 15.17 5.87
N ASP A 89 -8.65 13.86 6.06
CA ASP A 89 -7.53 13.25 6.79
C ASP A 89 -6.45 12.69 5.84
N LEU A 90 -6.74 12.50 4.56
CA LEU A 90 -5.80 11.89 3.60
C LEU A 90 -4.45 12.61 3.57
N GLY A 91 -4.45 13.94 3.61
CA GLY A 91 -3.22 14.71 3.51
C GLY A 91 -2.24 14.45 4.64
N TRP A 92 -2.71 14.27 5.88
CA TRP A 92 -1.81 13.97 6.99
C TRP A 92 -1.45 12.48 7.06
N VAL A 93 -2.37 11.58 6.71
CA VAL A 93 -2.09 10.12 6.66
C VAL A 93 -1.00 9.82 5.64
N ILE A 94 -1.10 10.37 4.42
CA ILE A 94 -0.07 10.20 3.38
C ILE A 94 1.28 10.71 3.89
N ARG A 95 1.34 11.91 4.50
CA ARG A 95 2.59 12.43 5.09
C ARG A 95 3.14 11.51 6.17
N GLU A 96 2.29 10.96 7.03
CA GLU A 96 2.71 10.03 8.08
C GLU A 96 3.32 8.77 7.47
N ILE A 97 2.67 8.12 6.49
CA ILE A 97 3.18 6.95 5.76
C ILE A 97 4.57 7.24 5.19
N PHE A 98 4.73 8.35 4.46
CA PHE A 98 6.00 8.73 3.84
C PHE A 98 7.08 9.06 4.87
N SER A 99 6.69 9.62 6.02
CA SER A 99 7.64 9.99 7.07
C SER A 99 8.40 8.80 7.66
N TYR A 100 7.83 7.60 7.61
CA TYR A 100 8.44 6.37 8.10
C TYR A 100 9.35 5.67 7.08
N ALA A 101 9.33 6.06 5.82
CA ALA A 101 10.13 5.43 4.78
C ALA A 101 11.55 5.99 4.72
N LYS A 102 12.53 5.11 4.42
CA LYS A 102 13.93 5.46 4.10
C LYS A 102 14.24 5.33 2.61
N LYS A 103 13.66 4.33 1.91
CA LYS A 103 14.01 3.99 0.53
C LYS A 103 12.79 3.90 -0.39
N MET A 104 11.71 3.25 0.06
CA MET A 104 10.52 3.09 -0.78
C MET A 104 9.21 3.12 0.00
N VAL A 105 8.16 3.52 -0.72
CA VAL A 105 6.76 3.40 -0.30
C VAL A 105 6.00 2.61 -1.35
N PHE A 106 5.29 1.57 -0.95
CA PHE A 106 4.33 0.86 -1.77
C PHE A 106 2.93 1.17 -1.26
N VAL A 107 2.03 1.59 -2.14
CA VAL A 107 0.62 1.81 -1.80
C VAL A 107 -0.27 1.09 -2.79
N ASN A 108 -1.36 0.50 -2.28
CA ASN A 108 -2.45 0.04 -3.11
C ASN A 108 -3.75 0.67 -2.62
N VAL A 109 -4.56 1.15 -3.53
CA VAL A 109 -5.83 1.84 -3.24
C VAL A 109 -6.93 1.32 -4.14
N ALA A 110 -8.10 1.02 -3.57
CA ALA A 110 -9.30 0.71 -4.34
C ALA A 110 -9.98 2.00 -4.82
N CYS A 111 -10.19 2.11 -6.13
CA CYS A 111 -10.84 3.25 -6.79
C CYS A 111 -12.34 3.00 -7.06
N PHE A 112 -13.00 2.17 -6.25
CA PHE A 112 -14.40 1.80 -6.39
C PHE A 112 -15.09 1.62 -5.03
N GLU A 113 -16.41 1.70 -5.02
CA GLU A 113 -17.19 1.46 -3.81
C GLU A 113 -17.08 0.01 -3.33
N ALA A 114 -16.88 -0.19 -2.04
CA ALA A 114 -16.91 -1.52 -1.44
C ALA A 114 -18.31 -2.14 -1.52
N LEU A 115 -18.38 -3.45 -1.49
CA LEU A 115 -19.66 -4.17 -1.30
C LEU A 115 -20.23 -3.99 0.11
N LYS A 116 -19.35 -3.71 1.09
CA LYS A 116 -19.73 -3.49 2.49
C LYS A 116 -20.16 -2.05 2.74
N LYS A 117 -21.14 -1.92 3.66
CA LYS A 117 -21.61 -0.62 4.16
C LYS A 117 -21.61 -0.62 5.68
N PHE A 118 -21.44 0.56 6.26
CA PHE A 118 -21.69 0.79 7.67
C PHE A 118 -23.17 0.62 8.00
N ARG A 119 -23.52 0.59 9.29
CA ARG A 119 -24.92 0.41 9.75
C ARG A 119 -25.85 1.54 9.31
N ASP A 120 -25.32 2.73 9.08
CA ASP A 120 -26.05 3.91 8.60
C ASP A 120 -26.23 3.95 7.08
N GLY A 121 -25.70 2.95 6.36
CA GLY A 121 -25.75 2.84 4.90
C GLY A 121 -24.58 3.48 4.16
N THR A 122 -23.68 4.20 4.84
CA THR A 122 -22.47 4.78 4.23
C THR A 122 -21.53 3.67 3.74
N ASN A 123 -20.91 3.87 2.58
CA ASN A 123 -19.92 2.92 2.05
C ASN A 123 -18.67 2.88 2.96
N VAL A 124 -18.08 1.71 3.15
CA VAL A 124 -16.85 1.61 3.94
C VAL A 124 -15.63 2.19 3.23
N HIS A 125 -15.64 2.26 1.87
CA HIS A 125 -14.71 3.10 1.13
C HIS A 125 -15.29 4.52 1.13
N VAL A 126 -14.82 5.34 2.04
CA VAL A 126 -15.32 6.71 2.24
C VAL A 126 -14.65 7.72 1.30
N SER A 127 -13.50 7.36 0.75
CA SER A 127 -12.73 8.17 -0.20
C SER A 127 -12.53 7.41 -1.51
N VAL A 128 -13.52 7.50 -2.41
CA VAL A 128 -13.46 6.86 -3.72
C VAL A 128 -13.13 7.92 -4.77
N PHE A 129 -11.90 7.90 -5.25
CA PHE A 129 -11.41 8.80 -6.29
C PHE A 129 -10.94 8.02 -7.51
N HIS A 130 -10.85 8.72 -8.64
CA HIS A 130 -10.19 8.19 -9.82
C HIS A 130 -8.69 8.00 -9.57
N HIS A 131 -8.06 7.00 -10.19
CA HIS A 131 -6.64 6.71 -9.98
C HIS A 131 -5.72 7.91 -10.25
N GLN A 132 -6.09 8.80 -11.17
CA GLN A 132 -5.32 10.01 -11.46
C GLN A 132 -5.32 11.00 -10.30
N ASP A 133 -6.41 11.10 -9.54
CA ASP A 133 -6.49 11.96 -8.37
C ASP A 133 -5.63 11.40 -7.23
N TRP A 134 -5.70 10.09 -7.00
CA TRP A 134 -4.79 9.40 -6.06
C TRP A 134 -3.33 9.61 -6.44
N LEU A 135 -3.01 9.49 -7.71
CA LEU A 135 -1.65 9.71 -8.20
C LEU A 135 -1.17 11.15 -7.93
N GLN A 136 -2.06 12.15 -8.06
CA GLN A 136 -1.73 13.54 -7.74
C GLN A 136 -1.45 13.74 -6.23
N PHE A 137 -2.25 13.15 -5.34
CA PHE A 137 -2.00 13.22 -3.90
C PHE A 137 -0.64 12.62 -3.53
N LEU A 138 -0.33 11.43 -4.05
CA LEU A 138 0.95 10.76 -3.80
C LEU A 138 2.13 11.50 -4.43
N ALA A 139 1.99 12.01 -5.67
CA ALA A 139 3.01 12.79 -6.34
C ALA A 139 3.29 14.11 -5.62
N HIS A 140 2.26 14.77 -5.10
CA HIS A 140 2.43 16.00 -4.33
C HIS A 140 3.31 15.75 -3.08
N GLU A 141 3.04 14.71 -2.32
CA GLU A 141 3.84 14.40 -1.12
C GLU A 141 5.24 13.90 -1.50
N SER A 142 5.40 13.16 -2.60
CA SER A 142 6.70 12.66 -3.06
C SER A 142 7.70 13.78 -3.34
N CYS A 143 7.23 14.99 -3.68
CA CYS A 143 8.08 16.16 -3.88
C CYS A 143 8.89 16.53 -2.63
N ASN A 144 8.40 16.17 -1.44
CA ASN A 144 9.06 16.42 -0.16
C ASN A 144 10.06 15.30 0.20
N HIS A 145 10.05 14.19 -0.54
CA HIS A 145 10.78 12.96 -0.25
C HIS A 145 11.59 12.47 -1.46
N LYS A 146 12.55 13.28 -1.92
CA LYS A 146 13.28 13.07 -3.20
C LYS A 146 14.08 11.78 -3.27
N ASP A 147 14.40 11.18 -2.13
CA ASP A 147 15.20 9.95 -2.05
C ASP A 147 14.33 8.69 -1.99
N LEU A 148 12.99 8.84 -1.99
CA LEU A 148 12.07 7.72 -1.94
C LEU A 148 11.63 7.31 -3.36
N THR A 149 11.59 6.00 -3.59
CA THR A 149 10.89 5.41 -4.74
C THR A 149 9.46 5.05 -4.33
N ILE A 150 8.47 5.53 -5.09
CA ILE A 150 7.05 5.31 -4.80
C ILE A 150 6.48 4.33 -5.83
N TYR A 151 5.78 3.31 -5.35
CA TYR A 151 5.10 2.30 -6.15
C TYR A 151 3.59 2.32 -5.86
N PRO A 152 2.82 3.22 -6.51
CA PRO A 152 1.37 3.25 -6.36
C PRO A 152 0.71 2.23 -7.29
N PHE A 153 -0.25 1.51 -6.75
CA PHE A 153 -1.12 0.58 -7.47
C PHE A 153 -2.58 0.96 -7.21
N PHE A 154 -3.39 0.91 -8.24
CA PHE A 154 -4.80 1.28 -8.17
C PHE A 154 -5.67 0.14 -8.67
N ASP A 155 -6.64 -0.24 -7.86
CA ASP A 155 -7.66 -1.22 -8.23
C ASP A 155 -8.94 -0.50 -8.63
N GLY A 156 -9.51 -0.85 -9.80
CA GLY A 156 -10.77 -0.26 -10.26
C GLY A 156 -11.10 -0.55 -11.70
N PHE A 157 -12.27 -0.07 -12.10
CA PHE A 157 -12.73 -0.05 -13.49
C PHE A 157 -12.43 1.33 -14.05
N PHE A 158 -11.60 1.42 -15.08
CA PHE A 158 -11.28 2.67 -15.75
C PHE A 158 -11.96 2.68 -17.12
N GLU A 159 -12.56 3.81 -17.52
CA GLU A 159 -13.40 3.91 -18.72
C GLU A 159 -12.68 3.58 -20.03
N ASP A 160 -11.35 3.63 -20.05
CA ASP A 160 -10.54 3.36 -21.24
C ASP A 160 -10.26 1.86 -21.47
N ASP A 161 -10.70 0.98 -20.53
CA ASP A 161 -10.46 -0.46 -20.60
C ASP A 161 -11.74 -1.25 -20.32
N VAL A 162 -12.44 -1.56 -21.37
CA VAL A 162 -13.81 -2.13 -21.36
C VAL A 162 -13.89 -3.55 -20.80
N ASP A 163 -12.77 -4.24 -20.56
CA ASP A 163 -12.79 -5.67 -20.22
C ASP A 163 -11.89 -6.14 -19.08
N HIS A 164 -11.17 -5.26 -18.35
CA HIS A 164 -10.25 -5.70 -17.32
C HIS A 164 -10.35 -4.88 -16.03
N VAL A 165 -10.37 -5.59 -14.89
CA VAL A 165 -9.97 -5.01 -13.58
C VAL A 165 -8.49 -4.70 -13.69
N LEU A 166 -8.17 -3.46 -14.01
CA LEU A 166 -6.79 -3.05 -14.19
C LEU A 166 -6.16 -2.74 -12.85
N THR A 167 -5.15 -3.51 -12.54
CA THR A 167 -4.13 -3.12 -11.59
C THR A 167 -3.08 -2.36 -12.39
N GLN A 168 -3.11 -1.04 -12.34
CA GLN A 168 -2.06 -0.22 -12.92
C GLN A 168 -1.05 0.15 -11.83
N GLY A 169 0.20 -0.23 -12.05
CA GLY A 169 1.31 0.19 -11.21
C GLY A 169 2.04 1.36 -11.86
N TYR A 170 2.40 2.33 -11.05
CA TYR A 170 3.21 3.47 -11.45
C TYR A 170 4.46 3.50 -10.58
N GLN A 171 5.58 3.89 -11.14
CA GLN A 171 6.76 4.25 -10.36
C GLN A 171 6.90 5.77 -10.43
N ILE A 172 6.95 6.41 -9.28
CA ILE A 172 7.27 7.83 -9.17
C ILE A 172 8.72 7.90 -8.71
N ASP A 173 9.63 8.16 -9.65
CA ASP A 173 10.98 8.56 -9.31
C ASP A 173 10.97 10.04 -8.92
N SER A 174 11.84 10.40 -7.99
CA SER A 174 11.93 11.75 -7.47
C SER A 174 12.07 12.80 -8.58
N TYR A 175 10.92 13.36 -8.96
CA TYR A 175 10.65 14.45 -9.90
C TYR A 175 11.14 14.35 -11.34
N PRO A 176 10.30 14.59 -12.36
CA PRO A 176 8.94 14.08 -12.58
C PRO A 176 8.96 13.01 -13.68
N ARG A 177 9.20 11.76 -13.35
CA ARG A 177 9.00 10.67 -14.30
C ARG A 177 7.98 9.71 -13.73
N ILE A 178 6.74 9.85 -14.17
CA ILE A 178 5.75 8.78 -14.02
C ILE A 178 6.12 7.71 -15.03
N ILE A 179 6.60 6.57 -14.57
CA ILE A 179 6.84 5.40 -15.43
C ILE A 179 5.60 4.53 -15.30
N GLN A 180 4.85 4.42 -16.39
CA GLN A 180 3.71 3.52 -16.49
C GLN A 180 4.23 2.11 -16.78
N PHE A 181 3.94 1.15 -15.92
CA PHE A 181 4.20 -0.26 -16.20
C PHE A 181 3.00 -0.82 -16.98
N GLN A 182 3.27 -1.35 -18.17
CA GLN A 182 2.33 -2.13 -18.96
C GLN A 182 2.27 -3.56 -18.47
#